data_88b9de8a5427da07a98a426ee02f859d
#
_entry.id   88b9de8a5427da07a98a426ee02f859d
#
_cell.length_a   1.000
_cell.length_b   1.000
_cell.length_c   1.000
_cell.angle_alpha   90.00
_cell.angle_beta   90.00
_cell.angle_gamma   90.00
#
_symmetry.space_group_name_H-M   'P 1'
#
loop_
_entity.id
_entity.type
_entity.pdbx_description
1 polymer ?
#
loop_
_entity_poly.entity_id
_entity_poly.type
_entity_poly.pdbx_seq_one_letter_code
_entity_poly.pdbx_strand_id
1 'polypeptide(L)'
;MGETTKYFVVKQKAIPEVLLKVVEAKRLLESEKVLTIQEAVDTVGISRSSFYKYKDDIFPFHDNSQGTTITLTFQMDDEPGILSDVLKIIAEYRANILTIHQSIPINGIASLTLSIQVLQTTGDISRMIEQLEGQPSVHHVKILAKE
;
A
#
# COMPACT_ATOMS: atom_id res chain seq x y z
N MET A 1 -18.24 30.98 -0.12
CA MET A 1 -16.78 30.99 -0.20
C MET A 1 -16.21 29.93 0.70
N GLY A 2 -15.53 28.97 0.13
CA GLY A 2 -14.88 27.94 0.91
C GLY A 2 -13.58 28.45 1.53
N GLU A 3 -13.34 28.11 2.78
CA GLU A 3 -12.03 28.31 3.37
C GLU A 3 -11.03 27.38 2.71
N THR A 4 -9.88 27.93 2.32
CA THR A 4 -8.80 27.12 1.79
C THR A 4 -8.14 26.38 2.94
N THR A 5 -8.27 25.07 2.95
CA THR A 5 -7.62 24.25 3.97
C THR A 5 -6.12 24.16 3.67
N LYS A 6 -5.30 24.54 4.64
CA LYS A 6 -3.85 24.44 4.53
C LYS A 6 -3.34 23.31 5.39
N TYR A 7 -2.39 22.56 4.86
CA TYR A 7 -1.72 21.48 5.58
C TYR A 7 -0.25 21.82 5.75
N PHE A 8 0.30 21.40 6.90
CA PHE A 8 1.73 21.51 7.15
C PHE A 8 2.28 20.12 7.38
N VAL A 9 3.43 19.84 6.80
CA VAL A 9 4.15 18.59 7.05
C VAL A 9 5.17 18.84 8.16
N VAL A 10 5.08 18.06 9.23
CA VAL A 10 5.88 18.26 10.43
C VAL A 10 6.51 16.93 10.83
N LYS A 11 7.78 16.95 11.19
CA LYS A 11 8.44 15.76 11.72
C LYS A 11 7.86 15.41 13.09
N GLN A 12 7.75 14.11 13.38
CA GLN A 12 7.19 13.62 14.63
C GLN A 12 7.77 14.29 15.87
N LYS A 13 9.10 14.54 15.89
CA LYS A 13 9.78 15.14 17.04
C LYS A 13 9.32 16.57 17.37
N ALA A 14 8.71 17.25 16.39
CA ALA A 14 8.22 18.62 16.56
C ALA A 14 6.75 18.69 16.94
N ILE A 15 6.07 17.56 17.04
CA ILE A 15 4.64 17.49 17.32
C ILE A 15 4.42 17.41 18.82
N PRO A 16 3.52 18.25 19.40
CA PRO A 16 3.14 18.12 20.80
C PRO A 16 2.61 16.74 21.14
N GLU A 17 2.94 16.24 22.33
CA GLU A 17 2.61 14.89 22.76
C GLU A 17 1.12 14.58 22.67
N VAL A 18 0.26 15.52 23.01
CA VAL A 18 -1.20 15.32 22.96
C VAL A 18 -1.66 14.96 21.57
N LEU A 19 -1.09 15.55 20.52
CA LEU A 19 -1.46 15.26 19.14
C LEU A 19 -1.00 13.87 18.72
N LEU A 20 0.18 13.46 19.15
CA LEU A 20 0.66 12.09 18.89
C LEU A 20 -0.22 11.05 19.56
N LYS A 21 -0.70 11.36 20.79
CA LYS A 21 -1.62 10.48 21.50
C LYS A 21 -3.00 10.41 20.84
N VAL A 22 -3.47 11.49 20.24
CA VAL A 22 -4.70 11.47 19.45
C VAL A 22 -4.56 10.52 18.25
N VAL A 23 -3.44 10.59 17.54
CA VAL A 23 -3.17 9.67 16.41
C VAL A 23 -3.14 8.22 16.90
N GLU A 24 -2.48 7.96 18.03
CA GLU A 24 -2.41 6.61 18.59
C GLU A 24 -3.79 6.08 19.02
N ALA A 25 -4.61 6.94 19.64
CA ALA A 25 -5.98 6.56 19.98
C ALA A 25 -6.81 6.20 18.75
N LYS A 26 -6.68 6.97 17.67
CA LYS A 26 -7.33 6.69 16.39
C LYS A 26 -6.89 5.33 15.84
N ARG A 27 -5.59 5.04 15.91
CA ARG A 27 -5.03 3.76 15.46
C ARG A 27 -5.61 2.59 16.25
N LEU A 28 -5.74 2.74 17.58
CA LEU A 28 -6.32 1.71 18.43
C LEU A 28 -7.78 1.44 18.06
N LEU A 29 -8.56 2.48 17.75
CA LEU A 29 -9.95 2.33 17.33
C LEU A 29 -10.07 1.58 16.01
N GLU A 30 -9.15 1.75 15.10
CA GLU A 30 -9.14 1.04 13.82
C GLU A 30 -8.67 -0.41 13.92
N SER A 31 -7.94 -0.75 14.99
CA SER A 31 -7.26 -2.05 15.12
C SER A 31 -8.13 -3.18 15.67
N GLU A 32 -9.40 -2.95 15.96
CA GLU A 32 -10.32 -3.91 16.59
C GLU A 32 -9.96 -4.33 18.03
N LYS A 33 -8.83 -3.88 18.57
CA LYS A 33 -8.39 -4.19 19.93
C LYS A 33 -9.10 -3.34 20.98
N VAL A 34 -9.62 -2.19 20.57
CA VAL A 34 -10.29 -1.22 21.41
C VAL A 34 -11.63 -0.90 20.76
N LEU A 35 -12.71 -1.09 21.53
CA LEU A 35 -14.06 -0.96 20.99
C LEU A 35 -14.69 0.42 21.22
N THR A 36 -14.19 1.19 22.20
CA THR A 36 -14.77 2.50 22.54
C THR A 36 -13.73 3.60 22.55
N ILE A 37 -14.20 4.84 22.31
CA ILE A 37 -13.35 6.03 22.40
C ILE A 37 -12.80 6.17 23.82
N GLN A 38 -13.60 5.89 24.86
CA GLN A 38 -13.15 5.97 26.24
C GLN A 38 -11.98 5.03 26.51
N GLU A 39 -12.06 3.79 26.02
CA GLU A 39 -10.96 2.83 26.16
C GLU A 39 -9.69 3.32 25.45
N ALA A 40 -9.85 3.88 24.25
CA ALA A 40 -8.71 4.38 23.48
C ALA A 40 -8.02 5.56 24.19
N VAL A 41 -8.78 6.55 24.63
CA VAL A 41 -8.21 7.72 25.31
C VAL A 41 -7.60 7.37 26.67
N ASP A 42 -8.21 6.46 27.40
CA ASP A 42 -7.66 5.97 28.68
C ASP A 42 -6.34 5.22 28.45
N THR A 43 -6.26 4.43 27.39
CA THR A 43 -5.05 3.66 27.06
C THR A 43 -3.88 4.59 26.76
N VAL A 44 -4.10 5.67 26.01
CA VAL A 44 -3.02 6.61 25.65
C VAL A 44 -2.84 7.74 26.66
N GLY A 45 -3.78 7.92 27.60
CA GLY A 45 -3.64 8.87 28.69
C GLY A 45 -4.00 10.31 28.33
N ILE A 46 -5.05 10.51 27.53
CA ILE A 46 -5.60 11.84 27.21
C ILE A 46 -7.07 11.91 27.59
N SER A 47 -7.62 13.13 27.64
CA SER A 47 -9.06 13.33 27.87
C SER A 47 -9.86 13.11 26.60
N ARG A 48 -11.15 12.78 26.75
CA ARG A 48 -12.07 12.71 25.62
C ARG A 48 -12.17 14.05 24.90
N SER A 49 -12.15 15.15 25.63
CA SER A 49 -12.24 16.48 25.02
C SER A 49 -11.04 16.80 24.14
N SER A 50 -9.84 16.40 24.55
CA SER A 50 -8.63 16.54 23.70
C SER A 50 -8.75 15.70 22.44
N PHE A 51 -9.24 14.47 22.57
CA PHE A 51 -9.44 13.59 21.42
C PHE A 51 -10.43 14.20 20.42
N TYR A 52 -11.61 14.63 20.88
CA TYR A 52 -12.62 15.22 19.99
C TYR A 52 -12.18 16.54 19.38
N LYS A 53 -11.35 17.31 20.08
CA LYS A 53 -10.85 18.59 19.57
C LYS A 53 -9.96 18.39 18.34
N TYR A 54 -9.14 17.35 18.29
CA TYR A 54 -8.09 17.17 17.28
C TYR A 54 -8.30 15.98 16.36
N LYS A 55 -9.26 15.12 16.60
CA LYS A 55 -9.40 13.84 15.88
C LYS A 55 -9.47 13.97 14.34
N ASP A 56 -10.06 15.05 13.85
CA ASP A 56 -10.23 15.28 12.41
C ASP A 56 -9.15 16.19 11.83
N ASP A 57 -8.27 16.73 12.67
CA ASP A 57 -7.27 17.70 12.28
C ASP A 57 -5.85 17.14 12.25
N ILE A 58 -5.66 15.92 12.71
CA ILE A 58 -4.36 15.26 12.68
C ILE A 58 -4.48 13.82 12.21
N PHE A 59 -3.62 13.45 11.29
CA PHE A 59 -3.55 12.11 10.74
C PHE A 59 -2.12 11.83 10.25
N PRO A 60 -1.70 10.56 10.20
CA PRO A 60 -0.39 10.22 9.65
C PRO A 60 -0.28 10.63 8.20
N PHE A 61 0.83 11.22 7.82
CA PHE A 61 1.13 11.50 6.43
C PHE A 61 1.75 10.25 5.81
N HIS A 62 1.04 9.65 4.87
CA HIS A 62 1.54 8.51 4.12
C HIS A 62 2.38 9.02 2.96
N ASP A 63 3.64 9.24 3.25
CA ASP A 63 4.63 9.58 2.27
C ASP A 63 4.94 8.35 1.42
N ASN A 64 5.14 8.55 0.12
CA ASN A 64 5.61 7.51 -0.80
C ASN A 64 7.01 6.99 -0.46
N SER A 65 7.67 7.52 0.58
CA SER A 65 8.94 6.99 1.08
C SER A 65 8.82 5.58 1.64
N GLN A 66 7.60 5.13 1.98
CA GLN A 66 7.37 3.75 2.42
C GLN A 66 7.12 2.78 1.28
N GLY A 67 7.23 3.24 0.06
CA GLY A 67 7.11 2.39 -1.09
C GLY A 67 6.48 3.12 -2.27
N THR A 68 6.77 2.60 -3.44
CA THR A 68 6.18 3.05 -4.69
C THR A 68 5.24 1.95 -5.17
N THR A 69 4.07 2.32 -5.65
CA THR A 69 3.15 1.38 -6.28
C THR A 69 3.40 1.37 -7.78
N ILE A 70 3.63 0.19 -8.33
CA ILE A 70 3.80 -0.03 -9.76
C ILE A 70 2.69 -0.94 -10.23
N THR A 71 2.04 -0.56 -11.32
CA THR A 71 1.03 -1.39 -11.98
C THR A 71 1.61 -1.95 -13.25
N LEU A 72 1.65 -3.28 -13.34
CA LEU A 72 2.13 -4.02 -14.50
C LEU A 72 0.97 -4.67 -15.21
N THR A 73 1.03 -4.72 -16.52
CA THR A 73 0.13 -5.54 -17.32
C THR A 73 0.96 -6.40 -18.27
N PHE A 74 0.50 -7.62 -18.50
CA PHE A 74 1.11 -8.52 -19.47
C PHE A 74 0.11 -9.60 -19.87
N GLN A 75 0.46 -10.31 -20.93
CA GLN A 75 -0.29 -11.46 -21.39
C GLN A 75 0.44 -12.73 -20.98
N MET A 76 -0.29 -13.77 -20.67
CA MET A 76 0.29 -15.08 -20.38
C MET A 76 -0.51 -16.18 -21.04
N ASP A 77 0.17 -17.25 -21.40
CA ASP A 77 -0.46 -18.43 -21.94
C ASP A 77 -1.35 -19.07 -20.85
N ASP A 78 -2.51 -19.56 -21.26
CA ASP A 78 -3.45 -20.21 -20.36
C ASP A 78 -3.01 -21.67 -20.13
N GLU A 79 -2.00 -21.83 -19.28
CA GLU A 79 -1.48 -23.12 -18.88
C GLU A 79 -1.35 -23.21 -17.36
N PRO A 80 -1.59 -24.40 -16.77
CA PRO A 80 -1.43 -24.57 -15.32
C PRO A 80 -0.01 -24.20 -14.85
N GLY A 81 0.08 -23.49 -13.74
CA GLY A 81 1.34 -23.16 -13.07
C GLY A 81 2.00 -21.87 -13.51
N ILE A 82 1.59 -21.24 -14.62
CA ILE A 82 2.22 -20.01 -15.11
C ILE A 82 2.00 -18.86 -14.16
N LEU A 83 0.77 -18.67 -13.66
CA LEU A 83 0.49 -17.63 -12.68
C LEU A 83 1.33 -17.83 -11.42
N SER A 84 1.44 -19.06 -10.93
CA SER A 84 2.27 -19.38 -9.76
C SER A 84 3.73 -19.01 -9.99
N ASP A 85 4.27 -19.29 -11.16
CA ASP A 85 5.65 -18.96 -11.52
C ASP A 85 5.88 -17.44 -11.52
N VAL A 86 4.94 -16.69 -12.08
CA VAL A 86 4.98 -15.22 -12.10
C VAL A 86 4.98 -14.67 -10.67
N LEU A 87 4.05 -15.13 -9.83
CA LEU A 87 3.94 -14.67 -8.45
C LEU A 87 5.18 -15.03 -7.65
N LYS A 88 5.80 -16.17 -7.91
CA LYS A 88 7.03 -16.60 -7.27
C LYS A 88 8.20 -15.68 -7.61
N ILE A 89 8.33 -15.27 -8.87
CA ILE A 89 9.36 -14.30 -9.28
C ILE A 89 9.20 -13.01 -8.50
N ILE A 90 7.98 -12.48 -8.43
CA ILE A 90 7.71 -11.23 -7.70
C ILE A 90 8.05 -11.39 -6.22
N ALA A 91 7.70 -12.53 -5.61
CA ALA A 91 8.01 -12.81 -4.22
C ALA A 91 9.51 -12.90 -3.95
N GLU A 92 10.29 -13.47 -4.87
CA GLU A 92 11.74 -13.56 -4.75
C GLU A 92 12.41 -12.19 -4.71
N TYR A 93 11.82 -11.18 -5.38
CA TYR A 93 12.30 -9.80 -5.33
C TYR A 93 11.74 -9.02 -4.13
N ARG A 94 10.96 -9.67 -3.27
CA ARG A 94 10.37 -9.05 -2.06
C ARG A 94 9.48 -7.86 -2.34
N ALA A 95 8.82 -7.85 -3.49
CA ALA A 95 7.75 -6.90 -3.77
C ALA A 95 6.45 -7.41 -3.16
N ASN A 96 5.63 -6.50 -2.66
CA ASN A 96 4.35 -6.85 -2.06
C ASN A 96 3.24 -6.73 -3.10
N ILE A 97 2.49 -7.80 -3.32
CA ILE A 97 1.38 -7.79 -4.28
C ILE A 97 0.15 -7.18 -3.61
N LEU A 98 -0.36 -6.09 -4.17
CA LEU A 98 -1.54 -5.39 -3.67
C LEU A 98 -2.81 -5.88 -4.35
N THR A 99 -2.82 -6.00 -5.66
CA THR A 99 -3.98 -6.46 -6.44
C THR A 99 -3.55 -7.35 -7.58
N ILE A 100 -4.42 -8.31 -7.90
CA ILE A 100 -4.28 -9.19 -9.07
C ILE A 100 -5.62 -9.15 -9.80
N HIS A 101 -5.56 -8.87 -11.09
CA HIS A 101 -6.72 -8.95 -11.96
C HIS A 101 -6.38 -9.77 -13.19
N GLN A 102 -7.06 -10.88 -13.37
CA GLN A 102 -6.86 -11.76 -14.51
C GLN A 102 -8.13 -11.82 -15.35
N SER A 103 -8.00 -11.61 -16.65
CA SER A 103 -9.13 -11.74 -17.57
C SER A 103 -9.44 -13.21 -17.84
N ILE A 104 -10.64 -13.48 -18.32
CA ILE A 104 -10.99 -14.80 -18.84
C ILE A 104 -10.14 -15.05 -20.09
N PRO A 105 -9.49 -16.23 -20.21
CA PRO A 105 -8.65 -16.53 -21.36
C PRO A 105 -9.43 -16.51 -22.67
N ILE A 106 -8.84 -15.90 -23.69
CA ILE A 106 -9.38 -15.87 -25.05
C ILE A 106 -8.29 -16.40 -25.97
N ASN A 107 -8.63 -17.41 -26.77
CA ASN A 107 -7.67 -18.06 -27.69
C ASN A 107 -6.40 -18.55 -26.99
N GLY A 108 -6.53 -19.05 -25.76
CA GLY A 108 -5.40 -19.59 -25.01
C GLY A 108 -4.50 -18.55 -24.36
N ILE A 109 -4.95 -17.28 -24.30
CA ILE A 109 -4.17 -16.18 -23.71
C ILE A 109 -5.03 -15.43 -22.71
N ALA A 110 -4.49 -15.21 -21.52
CA ALA A 110 -5.08 -14.38 -20.47
C ALA A 110 -4.29 -13.09 -20.31
N SER A 111 -4.97 -12.01 -19.97
CA SER A 111 -4.33 -10.75 -19.58
C SER A 111 -4.29 -10.66 -18.06
N LEU A 112 -3.16 -10.25 -17.53
CA LEU A 112 -2.95 -10.09 -16.10
C LEU A 112 -2.55 -8.66 -15.79
N THR A 113 -3.20 -8.06 -14.81
CA THR A 113 -2.82 -6.75 -14.28
C THR A 113 -2.48 -6.92 -12.81
N LEU A 114 -1.28 -6.51 -12.43
CA LEU A 114 -0.77 -6.59 -11.07
C LEU A 114 -0.42 -5.21 -10.56
N SER A 115 -0.89 -4.88 -9.37
CA SER A 115 -0.36 -3.72 -8.64
C SER A 115 0.54 -4.24 -7.53
N ILE A 116 1.79 -3.79 -7.55
CA ILE A 116 2.79 -4.21 -6.58
C ILE A 116 3.34 -3.01 -5.83
N GLN A 117 3.68 -3.22 -4.57
CA GLN A 117 4.33 -2.21 -3.74
C GLN A 117 5.82 -2.52 -3.68
N VAL A 118 6.63 -1.55 -4.07
CA VAL A 118 8.08 -1.63 -4.01
C VAL A 118 8.53 -1.01 -2.70
N LEU A 119 9.10 -1.82 -1.83
CA LEU A 119 9.57 -1.41 -0.51
C LEU A 119 11.09 -1.18 -0.55
N GLN A 120 11.65 -0.62 0.52
CA GLN A 120 13.12 -0.47 0.63
C GLN A 120 13.84 -1.81 0.56
N THR A 121 13.19 -2.88 1.03
CA THR A 121 13.72 -4.25 1.01
C THR A 121 13.53 -4.95 -0.33
N THR A 122 12.80 -4.34 -1.25
CA THR A 122 12.55 -4.89 -2.58
C THR A 122 13.83 -4.83 -3.41
N GLY A 123 14.11 -5.87 -4.16
CA GLY A 123 15.26 -5.92 -5.06
C GLY A 123 15.09 -5.03 -6.28
N ASP A 124 15.96 -5.22 -7.25
CA ASP A 124 15.99 -4.41 -8.49
C ASP A 124 14.75 -4.72 -9.35
N ILE A 125 13.86 -3.75 -9.48
CA ILE A 125 12.61 -3.90 -10.25
C ILE A 125 12.89 -4.11 -11.74
N SER A 126 13.90 -3.45 -12.29
CA SER A 126 14.25 -3.63 -13.69
C SER A 126 14.63 -5.08 -13.98
N ARG A 127 15.39 -5.70 -13.09
CA ARG A 127 15.73 -7.13 -13.20
C ARG A 127 14.53 -8.03 -13.05
N MET A 128 13.62 -7.67 -12.12
CA MET A 128 12.38 -8.43 -11.94
C MET A 128 11.57 -8.44 -13.24
N ILE A 129 11.41 -7.28 -13.86
CA ILE A 129 10.68 -7.15 -15.12
C ILE A 129 11.36 -7.94 -16.23
N GLU A 130 12.69 -7.85 -16.34
CA GLU A 130 13.45 -8.65 -17.30
C GLU A 130 13.24 -10.15 -17.10
N GLN A 131 13.20 -10.59 -15.85
CA GLN A 131 12.98 -11.99 -15.53
C GLN A 131 11.55 -12.43 -15.88
N LEU A 132 10.56 -11.56 -15.68
CA LEU A 132 9.19 -11.81 -16.13
C LEU A 132 9.12 -11.90 -17.64
N GLU A 133 9.74 -10.98 -18.36
CA GLU A 133 9.81 -10.98 -19.83
C GLU A 133 10.53 -12.21 -20.37
N GLY A 134 11.48 -12.74 -19.62
CA GLY A 134 12.23 -13.95 -19.97
C GLY A 134 11.43 -15.23 -19.86
N GLN A 135 10.25 -15.22 -19.23
CA GLN A 135 9.40 -16.40 -19.16
C GLN A 135 8.76 -16.69 -20.52
N PRO A 136 8.91 -17.91 -21.09
CA PRO A 136 8.37 -18.22 -22.42
C PRO A 136 6.88 -18.00 -22.57
N SER A 137 6.14 -18.13 -21.46
CA SER A 137 4.68 -18.05 -21.43
C SER A 137 4.16 -16.65 -21.07
N VAL A 138 5.04 -15.68 -20.91
CA VAL A 138 4.71 -14.28 -20.58
C VAL A 138 5.07 -13.39 -21.76
N HIS A 139 4.12 -12.53 -22.16
CA HIS A 139 4.24 -11.68 -23.34
C HIS A 139 3.81 -10.25 -23.03
N HIS A 140 4.46 -9.29 -23.68
CA HIS A 140 4.04 -7.87 -23.67
C HIS A 140 3.96 -7.26 -22.27
N VAL A 141 5.01 -7.42 -21.47
CA VAL A 141 5.08 -6.80 -20.14
C VAL A 141 5.19 -5.28 -20.29
N LYS A 142 4.27 -4.55 -19.64
CA LYS A 142 4.25 -3.08 -19.66
C LYS A 142 4.01 -2.55 -18.26
N ILE A 143 4.65 -1.41 -17.97
CA ILE A 143 4.34 -0.62 -16.78
C ILE A 143 3.24 0.37 -17.17
N LEU A 144 2.06 0.27 -16.54
CA LEU A 144 0.95 1.18 -16.80
C LEU A 144 1.03 2.44 -15.94
N ALA A 145 1.44 2.30 -14.68
CA ALA A 145 1.48 3.41 -13.75
C ALA A 145 2.58 3.17 -12.72
N LYS A 146 3.14 4.27 -12.23
CA LYS A 146 4.11 4.27 -11.14
C LYS A 146 3.75 5.41 -10.21
N GLU A 147 3.39 5.08 -8.96
CA GLU A 147 2.95 6.06 -7.96
C GLU A 147 3.78 5.99 -6.67
#